data_a45b3b27628b25f5173849e5bebbe8c3
#
_entry.id   a45b3b27628b25f5173849e5bebbe8c3
#
_cell.length_a   1.000
_cell.length_b   1.000
_cell.length_c   1.000
_cell.angle_alpha   90.00
_cell.angle_beta   90.00
_cell.angle_gamma   90.00
#
_symmetry.space_group_name_H-M   'P 1'
#
loop_
_entity.id
_entity.type
_entity.pdbx_description
1 polymer ?
#
loop_
_entity_poly.entity_id
_entity_poly.type
_entity_poly.pdbx_seq_one_letter_code
_entity_poly.pdbx_strand_id
1 'polypeptide(L)'
;HPDNGFQKTVILNKALNISKGKYIVFTDGDCIPRIHFLENHNKFKAKGSFLSGGYFKLNRTLSNIISEEDIFLQNCFSIRWLRKRGLAISFKNIKISTCVTISRILNKLTPTKPTWNGHNSSGWRKDIFSVNGFDERMKYGGEDREFGERLINFGIKPKQIRYLAICLHLDHSRGYVDRSSWELNNKIRSDTKKKYRIWSDYGLIKRS
;
A
#
# COMPACT_ATOMS: atom_id res chain seq x y z
N HIS A 1 18.34 1.94 -10.94
CA HIS A 1 18.53 0.59 -10.40
C HIS A 1 18.48 -0.41 -11.54
N PRO A 2 19.49 -1.31 -11.68
CA PRO A 2 19.46 -2.34 -12.72
C PRO A 2 18.21 -3.23 -12.56
N ASP A 3 17.57 -3.58 -13.67
CA ASP A 3 16.43 -4.49 -13.67
C ASP A 3 16.94 -5.95 -13.68
N ASN A 4 16.92 -6.58 -12.51
CA ASN A 4 17.28 -7.98 -12.30
C ASN A 4 16.07 -8.77 -11.77
N GLY A 5 14.87 -8.50 -12.30
CA GLY A 5 13.61 -9.06 -11.86
C GLY A 5 12.99 -8.30 -10.69
N PHE A 6 12.10 -8.94 -9.95
CA PHE A 6 11.36 -8.26 -8.88
C PHE A 6 12.25 -7.90 -7.68
N GLN A 7 12.59 -6.63 -7.55
CA GLN A 7 13.46 -6.09 -6.49
C GLN A 7 12.80 -4.94 -5.72
N LYS A 8 11.48 -4.95 -5.58
CA LYS A 8 10.69 -3.89 -4.93
C LYS A 8 11.21 -3.55 -3.53
N THR A 9 11.51 -4.56 -2.70
CA THR A 9 12.00 -4.37 -1.33
C THR A 9 13.34 -3.63 -1.29
N VAL A 10 14.25 -3.97 -2.20
CA VAL A 10 15.55 -3.30 -2.35
C VAL A 10 15.38 -1.84 -2.76
N ILE A 11 14.50 -1.57 -3.74
CA ILE A 11 14.22 -0.22 -4.23
C ILE A 11 13.58 0.63 -3.14
N LEU A 12 12.61 0.06 -2.40
CA LEU A 12 11.97 0.75 -1.29
C LEU A 12 12.96 1.11 -0.18
N ASN A 13 13.88 0.20 0.17
CA ASN A 13 14.93 0.49 1.15
C ASN A 13 15.89 1.59 0.67
N LYS A 14 16.29 1.58 -0.62
CA LYS A 14 17.08 2.67 -1.20
C LYS A 14 16.35 4.00 -1.11
N ALA A 15 15.06 4.02 -1.46
CA ALA A 15 14.23 5.23 -1.37
C ALA A 15 14.09 5.72 0.09
N LEU A 16 13.95 4.82 1.06
CA LEU A 16 13.94 5.14 2.48
C LEU A 16 15.23 5.81 2.93
N ASN A 17 16.40 5.30 2.51
CA ASN A 17 17.70 5.87 2.89
C ASN A 17 17.89 7.30 2.41
N ILE A 18 17.43 7.63 1.20
CA ILE A 18 17.56 9.00 0.66
C ILE A 18 16.42 9.93 1.10
N SER A 19 15.32 9.38 1.65
CA SER A 19 14.18 10.18 2.09
C SER A 19 14.54 11.06 3.28
N LYS A 20 14.11 12.34 3.26
CA LYS A 20 14.33 13.32 4.33
C LYS A 20 13.09 13.57 5.19
N GLY A 21 11.92 13.14 4.74
CA GLY A 21 10.64 13.36 5.41
C GLY A 21 10.54 12.61 6.74
N LYS A 22 9.98 13.24 7.76
CA LYS A 22 9.70 12.61 9.06
C LYS A 22 8.55 11.60 8.99
N TYR A 23 7.65 11.76 8.02
CA TYR A 23 6.51 10.89 7.76
C TYR A 23 6.52 10.50 6.28
N ILE A 24 6.38 9.23 5.98
CA ILE A 24 6.55 8.67 4.64
C ILE A 24 5.24 8.03 4.19
N VAL A 25 4.84 8.35 2.96
CA VAL A 25 3.67 7.78 2.28
C VAL A 25 4.16 6.91 1.13
N PHE A 26 3.63 5.70 1.03
CA PHE A 26 3.95 4.74 -0.01
C PHE A 26 2.80 4.61 -0.99
N THR A 27 3.13 4.60 -2.27
CA THR A 27 2.21 4.27 -3.37
C THR A 27 2.98 3.54 -4.46
N ASP A 28 2.29 2.66 -5.20
CA ASP A 28 2.87 1.97 -6.35
C ASP A 28 2.71 2.84 -7.62
N GLY A 29 3.57 2.63 -8.62
CA GLY A 29 3.57 3.41 -9.87
C GLY A 29 2.35 3.16 -10.77
N ASP A 30 1.61 2.08 -10.53
CA ASP A 30 0.36 1.71 -11.20
C ASP A 30 -0.89 2.15 -10.42
N CYS A 31 -0.71 3.03 -9.44
CA CYS A 31 -1.77 3.56 -8.60
C CYS A 31 -2.00 5.05 -8.84
N ILE A 32 -3.23 5.43 -9.17
CA ILE A 32 -3.65 6.82 -9.31
C ILE A 32 -4.24 7.28 -7.97
N PRO A 33 -3.61 8.19 -7.23
CA PRO A 33 -4.13 8.70 -5.98
C PRO A 33 -5.28 9.69 -6.22
N ARG A 34 -6.28 9.68 -5.32
CA ARG A 34 -7.32 10.71 -5.31
C ARG A 34 -6.74 12.05 -4.85
N ILE A 35 -7.30 13.17 -5.30
CA ILE A 35 -6.82 14.53 -5.00
C ILE A 35 -6.51 14.78 -3.50
N HIS A 36 -7.30 14.24 -2.58
CA HIS A 36 -7.08 14.39 -1.13
C HIS A 36 -6.25 13.27 -0.50
N PHE A 37 -5.52 12.49 -1.30
CA PHE A 37 -4.76 11.33 -0.82
C PHE A 37 -3.71 11.72 0.23
N LEU A 38 -2.80 12.62 -0.11
CA LEU A 38 -1.74 13.08 0.81
C LEU A 38 -2.31 13.87 1.99
N GLU A 39 -3.32 14.70 1.76
CA GLU A 39 -4.02 15.44 2.82
C GLU A 39 -4.58 14.49 3.89
N ASN A 40 -5.26 13.41 3.46
CA ASN A 40 -5.81 12.43 4.38
C ASN A 40 -4.72 11.66 5.14
N HIS A 41 -3.63 11.25 4.50
CA HIS A 41 -2.49 10.66 5.19
C HIS A 41 -1.92 11.61 6.25
N ASN A 42 -1.75 12.89 5.92
CA ASN A 42 -1.27 13.91 6.86
C ASN A 42 -2.25 14.17 8.01
N LYS A 43 -3.55 14.23 7.72
CA LYS A 43 -4.61 14.51 8.70
C LYS A 43 -4.78 13.39 9.72
N PHE A 44 -4.68 12.13 9.29
CA PHE A 44 -4.95 10.97 10.14
C PHE A 44 -3.70 10.33 10.76
N LYS A 45 -2.49 10.83 10.44
CA LYS A 45 -1.25 10.35 11.07
C LYS A 45 -1.32 10.52 12.59
N ALA A 46 -0.80 9.56 13.32
CA ALA A 46 -0.69 9.61 14.76
C ALA A 46 0.60 8.95 15.22
N LYS A 47 1.18 9.42 16.32
CA LYS A 47 2.37 8.79 16.91
C LYS A 47 2.06 7.34 17.31
N GLY A 48 3.01 6.44 17.10
CA GLY A 48 2.84 5.01 17.41
C GLY A 48 1.82 4.30 16.52
N SER A 49 1.50 4.85 15.34
CA SER A 49 0.62 4.18 14.38
C SER A 49 1.10 4.34 12.95
N PHE A 50 0.74 3.34 12.11
CA PHE A 50 0.80 3.45 10.67
C PHE A 50 -0.61 3.50 10.08
N LEU A 51 -0.75 4.11 8.89
CA LEU A 51 -2.02 4.18 8.18
C LEU A 51 -2.07 3.16 7.04
N SER A 52 -3.21 2.51 6.92
CA SER A 52 -3.57 1.61 5.84
C SER A 52 -4.69 2.22 5.02
N GLY A 53 -4.37 2.68 3.82
CA GLY A 53 -5.34 3.22 2.88
C GLY A 53 -6.05 2.15 2.07
N GLY A 54 -6.86 2.57 1.11
CA GLY A 54 -7.63 1.66 0.27
C GLY A 54 -7.30 1.80 -1.21
N TYR A 55 -7.78 0.83 -1.96
CA TYR A 55 -7.72 0.88 -3.41
C TYR A 55 -8.99 0.38 -4.06
N PHE A 56 -9.21 0.81 -5.29
CA PHE A 56 -10.21 0.27 -6.17
C PHE A 56 -9.52 -0.25 -7.43
N LYS A 57 -9.57 -1.57 -7.63
CA LYS A 57 -8.95 -2.19 -8.80
C LYS A 57 -9.83 -1.96 -10.03
N LEU A 58 -9.25 -1.38 -11.07
CA LEU A 58 -9.86 -1.27 -12.38
C LEU A 58 -9.63 -2.56 -13.19
N ASN A 59 -10.50 -2.81 -14.17
CA ASN A 59 -10.25 -3.82 -15.18
C ASN A 59 -9.32 -3.27 -16.28
N ARG A 60 -8.86 -4.14 -17.17
CA ARG A 60 -7.93 -3.81 -18.26
C ARG A 60 -8.47 -2.70 -19.16
N THR A 61 -9.74 -2.81 -19.55
CA THR A 61 -10.38 -1.85 -20.46
C THR A 61 -10.38 -0.45 -19.85
N LEU A 62 -10.82 -0.30 -18.61
CA LEU A 62 -10.83 0.98 -17.91
C LEU A 62 -9.42 1.51 -17.66
N SER A 63 -8.47 0.63 -17.35
CA SER A 63 -7.08 1.04 -17.13
C SER A 63 -6.44 1.64 -18.38
N ASN A 64 -6.77 1.12 -19.57
CA ASN A 64 -6.17 1.55 -20.83
C ASN A 64 -6.76 2.87 -21.38
N ILE A 65 -7.94 3.30 -20.93
CA ILE A 65 -8.62 4.48 -21.48
C ILE A 65 -8.46 5.75 -20.62
N ILE A 66 -7.87 5.61 -19.42
CA ILE A 66 -7.61 6.76 -18.56
C ILE A 66 -6.45 7.57 -19.14
N SER A 67 -6.72 8.83 -19.47
CA SER A 67 -5.72 9.79 -19.93
C SER A 67 -5.11 10.57 -18.76
N GLU A 68 -4.00 11.28 -19.03
CA GLU A 68 -3.41 12.22 -18.06
C GLU A 68 -4.41 13.32 -17.67
N GLU A 69 -5.21 13.82 -18.62
CA GLU A 69 -6.27 14.79 -18.35
C GLU A 69 -7.33 14.25 -17.40
N ASP A 70 -7.76 12.99 -17.57
CA ASP A 70 -8.71 12.34 -16.66
C ASP A 70 -8.15 12.20 -15.24
N ILE A 71 -6.83 12.01 -15.12
CA ILE A 71 -6.15 11.98 -13.82
C ILE A 71 -6.12 13.39 -13.22
N PHE A 72 -5.71 14.39 -13.99
CA PHE A 72 -5.61 15.77 -13.53
C PHE A 72 -6.97 16.32 -13.09
N LEU A 73 -8.01 16.12 -13.89
CA LEU A 73 -9.39 16.53 -13.59
C LEU A 73 -10.12 15.59 -12.62
N GLN A 74 -9.49 14.48 -12.20
CA GLN A 74 -10.09 13.45 -11.33
C GLN A 74 -11.36 12.80 -11.90
N ASN A 75 -11.57 12.84 -13.21
CA ASN A 75 -12.69 12.21 -13.90
C ASN A 75 -12.75 10.71 -13.62
N CYS A 76 -11.57 10.05 -13.59
CA CYS A 76 -11.41 8.63 -13.30
C CYS A 76 -11.93 8.21 -11.90
N PHE A 77 -12.18 9.15 -10.97
CA PHE A 77 -12.83 8.89 -9.69
C PHE A 77 -14.35 9.11 -9.69
N SER A 78 -14.93 9.55 -10.81
CA SER A 78 -16.39 9.69 -10.97
C SER A 78 -17.03 8.35 -11.33
N ILE A 79 -17.91 7.83 -10.47
CA ILE A 79 -18.69 6.60 -10.74
C ILE A 79 -19.47 6.73 -12.05
N ARG A 80 -20.04 7.92 -12.33
CA ARG A 80 -20.76 8.18 -13.57
C ARG A 80 -19.86 8.08 -14.80
N TRP A 81 -18.65 8.65 -14.72
CA TRP A 81 -17.65 8.59 -15.79
C TRP A 81 -17.20 7.14 -16.06
N LEU A 82 -16.91 6.38 -14.99
CA LEU A 82 -16.49 4.98 -15.07
C LEU A 82 -17.59 4.08 -15.63
N ARG A 83 -18.85 4.29 -15.21
CA ARG A 83 -20.00 3.50 -15.71
C ARG A 83 -20.27 3.73 -17.19
N LYS A 84 -20.16 4.97 -17.67
CA LYS A 84 -20.27 5.28 -19.11
C LYS A 84 -19.20 4.54 -19.94
N ARG A 85 -18.12 4.09 -19.30
CA ARG A 85 -16.98 3.41 -19.91
C ARG A 85 -16.89 1.92 -19.56
N GLY A 86 -17.96 1.34 -19.02
CA GLY A 86 -18.05 -0.11 -18.80
C GLY A 86 -17.75 -0.59 -17.37
N LEU A 87 -17.74 0.30 -16.37
CA LEU A 87 -17.69 -0.16 -14.98
C LEU A 87 -18.99 -0.86 -14.61
N ALA A 88 -18.92 -2.15 -14.28
CA ALA A 88 -20.05 -2.92 -13.80
C ALA A 88 -20.60 -2.38 -12.45
N ILE A 89 -21.90 -2.53 -12.24
CA ILE A 89 -22.54 -2.19 -10.96
C ILE A 89 -22.11 -3.21 -9.92
N SER A 90 -21.56 -2.72 -8.80
CA SER A 90 -21.12 -3.57 -7.69
C SER A 90 -21.15 -2.80 -6.37
N PHE A 91 -21.36 -3.49 -5.26
CA PHE A 91 -21.20 -2.91 -3.92
C PHE A 91 -19.78 -2.36 -3.69
N LYS A 92 -18.78 -2.89 -4.38
CA LYS A 92 -17.41 -2.37 -4.31
C LYS A 92 -17.27 -0.92 -4.78
N ASN A 93 -18.21 -0.45 -5.61
CA ASN A 93 -18.20 0.92 -6.15
C ASN A 93 -18.40 1.99 -5.05
N ILE A 94 -18.93 1.62 -3.89
CA ILE A 94 -19.04 2.51 -2.72
C ILE A 94 -17.67 3.03 -2.27
N LYS A 95 -16.58 2.31 -2.56
CA LYS A 95 -15.22 2.76 -2.27
C LYS A 95 -14.85 4.04 -3.00
N ILE A 96 -15.43 4.28 -4.17
CA ILE A 96 -15.17 5.48 -4.98
C ILE A 96 -16.07 6.65 -4.56
N SER A 97 -16.98 6.44 -3.59
CA SER A 97 -17.83 7.52 -3.09
C SER A 97 -17.00 8.73 -2.67
N THR A 98 -17.45 9.91 -3.07
CA THR A 98 -16.83 11.19 -2.71
C THR A 98 -17.37 11.76 -1.40
N CYS A 99 -18.43 11.17 -0.84
CA CYS A 99 -19.04 11.63 0.40
C CYS A 99 -18.14 11.28 1.61
N VAL A 100 -17.54 12.31 2.22
CA VAL A 100 -16.63 12.18 3.37
C VAL A 100 -17.33 11.54 4.58
N THR A 101 -18.58 11.86 4.82
CA THR A 101 -19.37 11.30 5.93
C THR A 101 -19.55 9.80 5.76
N ILE A 102 -19.97 9.36 4.56
CA ILE A 102 -20.10 7.94 4.23
C ILE A 102 -18.74 7.24 4.40
N SER A 103 -17.66 7.83 3.90
CA SER A 103 -16.30 7.27 4.01
C SER A 103 -15.86 7.11 5.46
N ARG A 104 -16.18 8.05 6.35
CA ARG A 104 -15.91 7.95 7.80
C ARG A 104 -16.70 6.83 8.46
N ILE A 105 -17.99 6.71 8.15
CA ILE A 105 -18.85 5.66 8.68
C ILE A 105 -18.34 4.29 8.22
N LEU A 106 -18.07 4.13 6.93
CA LEU A 106 -17.54 2.89 6.36
C LEU A 106 -16.19 2.48 6.94
N ASN A 107 -15.29 3.45 7.22
CA ASN A 107 -14.02 3.15 7.89
C ASN A 107 -14.23 2.57 9.32
N LYS A 108 -15.27 3.00 10.02
CA LYS A 108 -15.60 2.48 11.36
C LYS A 108 -16.30 1.13 11.31
N LEU A 109 -17.25 0.95 10.37
CA LEU A 109 -18.10 -0.22 10.29
C LEU A 109 -17.46 -1.41 9.56
N THR A 110 -16.45 -1.18 8.71
CA THR A 110 -15.84 -2.29 7.96
C THR A 110 -14.90 -3.11 8.86
N PRO A 111 -15.20 -4.41 9.11
CA PRO A 111 -14.45 -5.24 10.05
C PRO A 111 -13.11 -5.77 9.49
N THR A 112 -12.50 -5.05 8.57
CA THR A 112 -11.24 -5.46 7.94
C THR A 112 -10.06 -5.05 8.82
N LYS A 113 -9.21 -5.99 9.21
CA LYS A 113 -7.96 -5.68 9.91
C LYS A 113 -7.05 -4.86 8.99
N PRO A 114 -6.63 -3.65 9.40
CA PRO A 114 -5.68 -2.87 8.63
C PRO A 114 -4.33 -3.58 8.60
N THR A 115 -3.74 -3.64 7.41
CA THR A 115 -2.40 -4.20 7.18
C THR A 115 -1.58 -3.18 6.42
N TRP A 116 -0.26 -3.27 6.52
CA TRP A 116 0.57 -2.52 5.61
C TRP A 116 0.37 -3.04 4.18
N ASN A 117 0.25 -2.13 3.23
CA ASN A 117 0.17 -2.46 1.81
C ASN A 117 1.01 -1.45 1.02
N GLY A 118 1.79 -1.90 0.05
CA GLY A 118 2.76 -1.08 -0.67
C GLY A 118 2.14 0.01 -1.52
N HIS A 119 0.92 -0.21 -1.98
CA HIS A 119 0.23 0.73 -2.86
C HIS A 119 -0.45 1.88 -2.12
N ASN A 120 -0.66 1.79 -0.79
CA ASN A 120 -1.34 2.83 -0.03
C ASN A 120 -1.14 2.65 1.48
N SER A 121 0.01 2.97 1.98
CA SER A 121 0.30 2.99 3.41
C SER A 121 1.21 4.15 3.77
N SER A 122 1.19 4.54 5.03
CA SER A 122 2.11 5.56 5.52
C SER A 122 2.49 5.36 6.98
N GLY A 123 3.68 5.82 7.35
CA GLY A 123 4.18 5.67 8.71
C GLY A 123 5.28 6.68 9.04
N TRP A 124 5.61 6.77 10.31
CA TRP A 124 6.72 7.60 10.75
C TRP A 124 8.05 6.98 10.33
N ARG A 125 8.93 7.78 9.74
CA ARG A 125 10.27 7.35 9.32
C ARG A 125 11.01 6.65 10.46
N LYS A 126 10.93 7.21 11.67
CA LYS A 126 11.52 6.60 12.87
C LYS A 126 11.05 5.16 13.08
N ASP A 127 9.75 4.90 13.01
CA ASP A 127 9.18 3.57 13.26
C ASP A 127 9.61 2.58 12.15
N ILE A 128 9.62 3.02 10.89
CA ILE A 128 10.08 2.25 9.73
C ILE A 128 11.55 1.83 9.90
N PHE A 129 12.41 2.75 10.35
CA PHE A 129 13.82 2.49 10.60
C PHE A 129 14.04 1.61 11.84
N SER A 130 13.19 1.73 12.87
CA SER A 130 13.28 0.89 14.08
C SER A 130 13.04 -0.60 13.80
N VAL A 131 12.37 -0.95 12.71
CA VAL A 131 12.20 -2.33 12.26
C VAL A 131 13.12 -2.70 11.08
N ASN A 132 14.06 -1.82 10.74
CA ASN A 132 15.06 -2.00 9.69
C ASN A 132 14.51 -2.07 8.25
N GLY A 133 13.40 -1.39 7.96
CA GLY A 133 12.84 -1.35 6.60
C GLY A 133 12.30 -2.70 6.13
N PHE A 134 12.34 -2.94 4.82
CA PHE A 134 11.82 -4.15 4.18
C PHE A 134 12.87 -5.26 4.16
N ASP A 135 12.43 -6.52 4.26
CA ASP A 135 13.31 -7.69 4.11
C ASP A 135 13.61 -7.93 2.63
N GLU A 136 14.86 -7.69 2.22
CA GLU A 136 15.28 -7.72 0.81
C GLU A 136 15.37 -9.14 0.21
N ARG A 137 15.25 -10.18 1.01
CA ARG A 137 15.12 -11.55 0.50
C ARG A 137 13.75 -11.79 -0.11
N MET A 138 12.74 -11.00 0.29
CA MET A 138 11.37 -11.17 -0.18
C MET A 138 11.19 -10.54 -1.55
N LYS A 139 10.75 -11.37 -2.47
CA LYS A 139 10.29 -10.96 -3.79
C LYS A 139 8.78 -10.70 -3.76
N TYR A 140 8.11 -10.85 -4.90
CA TYR A 140 6.67 -10.62 -5.00
C TYR A 140 5.85 -11.57 -4.13
N GLY A 141 4.98 -11.01 -3.31
CA GLY A 141 3.96 -11.75 -2.56
C GLY A 141 4.14 -11.73 -1.05
N GLY A 142 3.53 -10.75 -0.39
CA GLY A 142 3.46 -10.66 1.06
C GLY A 142 4.60 -9.91 1.73
N GLU A 143 5.53 -9.31 0.99
CA GLU A 143 6.60 -8.46 1.47
C GLU A 143 6.09 -7.25 2.28
N ASP A 144 5.02 -6.64 1.78
CA ASP A 144 4.33 -5.53 2.45
C ASP A 144 3.74 -5.94 3.80
N ARG A 145 3.07 -7.10 3.80
CA ARG A 145 2.43 -7.62 5.01
C ARG A 145 3.44 -8.01 6.06
N GLU A 146 4.55 -8.63 5.65
CA GLU A 146 5.65 -8.99 6.54
C GLU A 146 6.21 -7.76 7.24
N PHE A 147 6.49 -6.71 6.48
CA PHE A 147 6.94 -5.44 7.02
C PHE A 147 5.94 -4.85 8.03
N GLY A 148 4.64 -4.86 7.69
CA GLY A 148 3.58 -4.43 8.60
C GLY A 148 3.45 -5.30 9.85
N GLU A 149 3.70 -6.60 9.75
CA GLU A 149 3.72 -7.54 10.87
C GLU A 149 4.86 -7.20 11.84
N ARG A 150 6.07 -6.85 11.34
CA ARG A 150 7.16 -6.37 12.20
C ARG A 150 6.86 -5.05 12.89
N LEU A 151 6.21 -4.11 12.20
CA LEU A 151 5.76 -2.86 12.83
C LEU A 151 4.76 -3.13 13.97
N ILE A 152 3.81 -4.06 13.77
CA ILE A 152 2.84 -4.45 14.80
C ILE A 152 3.56 -5.12 15.98
N ASN A 153 4.50 -6.02 15.72
CA ASN A 153 5.31 -6.66 16.76
C ASN A 153 6.16 -5.64 17.55
N PHE A 154 6.57 -4.54 16.91
CA PHE A 154 7.26 -3.41 17.55
C PHE A 154 6.33 -2.51 18.37
N GLY A 155 5.02 -2.78 18.36
CA GLY A 155 4.01 -2.00 19.10
C GLY A 155 3.35 -0.88 18.31
N ILE A 156 3.61 -0.75 17.00
CA ILE A 156 2.96 0.26 16.15
C ILE A 156 1.56 -0.22 15.77
N LYS A 157 0.56 0.60 16.09
CA LYS A 157 -0.85 0.27 15.88
C LYS A 157 -1.28 0.52 14.44
N PRO A 158 -1.90 -0.45 13.74
CA PRO A 158 -2.45 -0.23 12.42
C PRO A 158 -3.75 0.58 12.49
N LYS A 159 -3.90 1.60 11.65
CA LYS A 159 -5.09 2.45 11.57
C LYS A 159 -5.62 2.48 10.14
N GLN A 160 -6.89 2.14 9.97
CA GLN A 160 -7.53 2.12 8.65
C GLN A 160 -8.02 3.50 8.23
N ILE A 161 -7.69 3.88 6.99
CA ILE A 161 -8.24 5.07 6.30
C ILE A 161 -8.71 4.72 4.87
N ARG A 162 -9.13 3.49 4.67
CA ARG A 162 -9.43 2.83 3.38
C ARG A 162 -10.36 3.62 2.47
N TYR A 163 -11.37 4.27 3.02
CA TYR A 163 -12.37 5.01 2.25
C TYR A 163 -12.05 6.51 2.14
N LEU A 164 -11.12 7.00 2.93
CA LEU A 164 -10.69 8.41 2.95
C LEU A 164 -9.48 8.63 2.06
N ALA A 165 -8.45 7.80 2.18
CA ALA A 165 -7.31 7.79 1.27
C ALA A 165 -7.44 6.59 0.34
N ILE A 166 -7.94 6.81 -0.86
CA ILE A 166 -8.13 5.77 -1.87
C ILE A 166 -7.30 6.07 -3.12
N CYS A 167 -6.77 5.03 -3.75
CA CYS A 167 -6.20 5.07 -5.09
C CYS A 167 -6.96 4.13 -6.04
N LEU A 168 -6.93 4.43 -7.33
CA LEU A 168 -7.27 3.48 -8.38
C LEU A 168 -6.02 2.66 -8.69
N HIS A 169 -6.16 1.36 -8.72
CA HIS A 169 -5.09 0.44 -9.11
C HIS A 169 -5.35 -0.02 -10.54
N LEU A 170 -4.47 0.35 -11.43
CA LEU A 170 -4.54 -0.03 -12.84
C LEU A 170 -4.28 -1.53 -13.01
N ASP A 171 -4.92 -2.12 -14.00
CA ASP A 171 -4.68 -3.54 -14.32
C ASP A 171 -3.51 -3.67 -15.29
N HIS A 172 -2.57 -4.53 -14.94
CA HIS A 172 -1.38 -4.85 -15.74
C HIS A 172 -1.04 -6.34 -15.67
N SER A 173 -0.23 -6.82 -16.62
CA SER A 173 0.32 -8.17 -16.59
C SER A 173 1.34 -8.31 -15.44
N ARG A 174 1.45 -9.52 -14.87
CA ARG A 174 2.34 -9.85 -13.75
C ARG A 174 3.25 -11.01 -14.12
N GLY A 175 4.17 -10.77 -15.04
CA GLY A 175 5.13 -11.76 -15.51
C GLY A 175 6.19 -12.20 -14.50
N TYR A 176 6.26 -11.53 -13.35
CA TYR A 176 7.27 -11.73 -12.30
C TYR A 176 6.80 -12.63 -11.14
N VAL A 177 5.64 -13.27 -11.26
CA VAL A 177 5.12 -14.17 -10.21
C VAL A 177 5.83 -15.51 -10.32
N ASP A 178 6.52 -15.89 -9.24
CA ASP A 178 7.27 -17.12 -9.13
C ASP A 178 6.86 -17.90 -7.87
N ARG A 179 6.64 -19.22 -8.02
CA ARG A 179 6.18 -20.09 -6.94
C ARG A 179 7.19 -20.25 -5.82
N SER A 180 8.47 -20.37 -6.14
CA SER A 180 9.55 -20.54 -5.15
C SER A 180 9.67 -19.29 -4.27
N SER A 181 9.52 -18.11 -4.84
CA SER A 181 9.48 -16.84 -4.12
C SER A 181 8.29 -16.77 -3.15
N TRP A 182 7.14 -17.27 -3.54
CA TRP A 182 5.96 -17.35 -2.66
C TRP A 182 6.17 -18.26 -1.46
N GLU A 183 6.79 -19.41 -1.65
CA GLU A 183 7.10 -20.37 -0.57
C GLU A 183 8.08 -19.75 0.43
N LEU A 184 9.16 -19.13 -0.05
CA LEU A 184 10.11 -18.41 0.80
C LEU A 184 9.44 -17.28 1.58
N ASN A 185 8.65 -16.45 0.91
CA ASN A 185 7.95 -15.33 1.53
C ASN A 185 6.98 -15.80 2.62
N ASN A 186 6.24 -16.86 2.37
CA ASN A 186 5.34 -17.46 3.36
C ASN A 186 6.10 -17.99 4.58
N LYS A 187 7.27 -18.60 4.39
CA LYS A 187 8.14 -19.06 5.48
C LYS A 187 8.63 -17.88 6.31
N ILE A 188 9.16 -16.83 5.68
CA ILE A 188 9.62 -15.61 6.38
C ILE A 188 8.48 -15.00 7.19
N ARG A 189 7.30 -14.82 6.59
CA ARG A 189 6.12 -14.28 7.30
C ARG A 189 5.65 -15.15 8.45
N SER A 190 5.63 -16.47 8.26
CA SER A 190 5.29 -17.40 9.34
C SER A 190 6.25 -17.25 10.52
N ASP A 191 7.55 -17.16 10.25
CA ASP A 191 8.58 -16.94 11.27
C ASP A 191 8.42 -15.59 11.96
N THR A 192 8.16 -14.51 11.20
CA THR A 192 7.91 -13.18 11.76
C THR A 192 6.75 -13.18 12.75
N LYS A 193 5.67 -13.89 12.44
CA LYS A 193 4.51 -14.01 13.33
C LYS A 193 4.80 -14.89 14.54
N LYS A 194 5.28 -16.11 14.32
CA LYS A 194 5.46 -17.11 15.40
C LYS A 194 6.52 -16.69 16.42
N LYS A 195 7.58 -16.01 15.95
CA LYS A 195 8.71 -15.58 16.79
C LYS A 195 8.62 -14.12 17.22
N TYR A 196 7.51 -13.43 16.91
CA TYR A 196 7.32 -12.01 17.19
C TYR A 196 8.50 -11.15 16.75
N ARG A 197 9.06 -11.44 15.57
CA ARG A 197 10.23 -10.71 15.07
C ARG A 197 9.87 -9.25 14.83
N ILE A 198 10.76 -8.36 15.28
CA ILE A 198 10.67 -6.92 15.10
C ILE A 198 11.64 -6.46 14.00
N TRP A 199 12.81 -7.06 13.94
CA TRP A 199 13.92 -6.66 13.10
C TRP A 199 14.13 -7.66 11.96
N SER A 200 14.51 -7.16 10.76
CA SER A 200 15.04 -7.99 9.68
C SER A 200 16.54 -7.76 9.54
N ASP A 201 17.34 -8.80 9.58
CA ASP A 201 18.80 -8.71 9.33
C ASP A 201 19.13 -8.41 7.87
N TYR A 202 18.13 -8.48 6.99
CA TYR A 202 18.21 -8.24 5.54
C TYR A 202 17.56 -6.92 5.12
N GLY A 203 17.41 -5.98 6.03
CA GLY A 203 16.78 -4.68 5.80
C GLY A 203 17.75 -3.58 5.35
N LEU A 204 17.54 -2.36 5.85
CA LEU A 204 18.35 -1.17 5.59
C LEU A 204 19.79 -1.35 6.05
N ILE A 205 19.99 -1.95 7.22
CA ILE A 205 21.28 -2.31 7.80
C ILE A 205 21.44 -3.82 7.69
N LYS A 206 22.48 -4.27 7.00
CA LYS A 206 22.81 -5.70 6.88
C LYS A 206 23.61 -6.09 8.12
N ARG A 207 23.14 -7.12 8.81
CA ARG A 207 23.99 -7.79 9.83
C ARG A 207 24.67 -8.97 9.16
N SER A 208 25.98 -8.91 9.15
CA SER A 208 26.86 -10.01 8.73
C SER A 208 26.75 -11.19 9.71
#